data_03dcb6d43551b76e63619de74cca4eb5
#
_entry.id   03dcb6d43551b76e63619de74cca4eb5
#
_cell.length_a   1.000
_cell.length_b   1.000
_cell.length_c   1.000
_cell.angle_alpha   90.00
_cell.angle_beta   90.00
_cell.angle_gamma   90.00
#
_symmetry.space_group_name_H-M   'P 1'
#
loop_
_entity.id
_entity.type
_entity.pdbx_description
1 polymer ?
#
loop_
_entity_poly.entity_id
_entity_poly.type
_entity_poly.pdbx_seq_one_letter_code
_entity_poly.pdbx_strand_id
1 'polypeptide(L)'
;MKLFTNFEQTQNLKSLGYSYPISERGYNIGELMSFLPPVLIEPLGDYERITVDGEPPKQYIEIQVIDALYRACIGQKEDVNLDGLGEKIIDEKD
;
A
#
# COMPACT_ATOMS: atom_id res chain seq x y z
N MET A 1 8.94 12.02 -12.25
CA MET A 1 8.26 10.85 -11.66
C MET A 1 9.06 10.32 -10.48
N LYS A 2 8.38 10.04 -9.40
CA LYS A 2 9.03 9.47 -8.21
C LYS A 2 9.29 7.98 -8.45
N LEU A 3 10.55 7.56 -8.33
CA LEU A 3 10.94 6.18 -8.63
C LEU A 3 11.08 5.27 -7.42
N PHE A 4 11.20 5.87 -6.23
CA PHE A 4 11.39 5.12 -4.99
C PHE A 4 10.60 5.76 -3.87
N THR A 5 10.27 4.95 -2.86
CA THR A 5 9.72 5.48 -1.61
C THR A 5 10.78 6.38 -0.95
N ASN A 6 10.33 7.38 -0.20
CA ASN A 6 11.25 8.21 0.57
C ASN A 6 11.70 7.48 1.84
N PHE A 7 12.56 8.12 2.63
CA PHE A 7 13.10 7.49 3.83
C PHE A 7 12.01 7.08 4.81
N GLU A 8 11.07 7.98 5.09
CA GLU A 8 10.00 7.70 6.04
C GLU A 8 9.11 6.55 5.57
N GLN A 9 8.70 6.59 4.31
CA GLN A 9 7.89 5.52 3.72
C GLN A 9 8.62 4.18 3.78
N THR A 10 9.91 4.20 3.47
CA THR A 10 10.74 2.99 3.50
C THR A 10 10.80 2.41 4.91
N GLN A 11 11.02 3.26 5.92
CA GLN A 11 11.08 2.78 7.31
C GLN A 11 9.73 2.23 7.76
N ASN A 12 8.65 2.87 7.36
CA ASN A 12 7.31 2.38 7.71
C ASN A 12 7.04 1.00 7.14
N LEU A 13 7.41 0.76 5.90
CA LEU A 13 7.23 -0.54 5.26
C LEU A 13 8.08 -1.62 5.95
N LYS A 14 9.31 -1.29 6.29
CA LYS A 14 10.17 -2.22 7.04
C LYS A 14 9.55 -2.57 8.38
N SER A 15 9.03 -1.60 9.08
CA SER A 15 8.45 -1.82 10.41
C SER A 15 7.18 -2.66 10.35
N LEU A 16 6.49 -2.67 9.20
CA LEU A 16 5.31 -3.51 9.01
C LEU A 16 5.65 -4.94 8.59
N GLY A 17 6.94 -5.26 8.46
CA GLY A 17 7.36 -6.62 8.19
C GLY A 17 7.59 -6.94 6.72
N TYR A 18 7.53 -5.94 5.84
CA TYR A 18 7.86 -6.17 4.43
C TYR A 18 9.35 -6.43 4.28
N SER A 19 9.71 -7.21 3.26
CA SER A 19 11.12 -7.46 2.94
C SER A 19 11.85 -6.14 2.73
N TYR A 20 13.12 -6.08 3.08
CA TYR A 20 13.92 -4.87 2.92
C TYR A 20 14.08 -4.55 1.43
N PRO A 21 14.18 -3.26 1.09
CA PRO A 21 14.34 -2.88 -0.31
C PRO A 21 15.70 -3.31 -0.84
N ILE A 22 15.74 -3.61 -2.13
CA ILE A 22 16.98 -4.00 -2.80
C ILE A 22 17.91 -2.80 -2.93
N SER A 23 17.33 -1.62 -3.20
CA SER A 23 18.07 -0.39 -3.37
C SER A 23 18.13 0.41 -2.08
N GLU A 24 19.25 1.09 -1.84
CA GLU A 24 19.38 2.02 -0.72
C GLU A 24 18.44 3.22 -0.85
N ARG A 25 17.97 3.49 -2.06
CA ARG A 25 17.05 4.60 -2.31
C ARG A 25 15.65 4.35 -1.77
N GLY A 26 15.28 3.09 -1.56
CA GLY A 26 13.95 2.70 -1.10
C GLY A 26 13.34 1.64 -1.98
N TYR A 27 12.04 1.45 -1.85
CA TYR A 27 11.30 0.48 -2.66
C TYR A 27 10.91 1.09 -3.99
N ASN A 28 11.06 0.32 -5.06
CA ASN A 28 10.61 0.73 -6.39
C ASN A 28 9.19 0.20 -6.66
N ILE A 29 8.62 0.60 -7.81
CA ILE A 29 7.27 0.21 -8.19
C ILE A 29 7.11 -1.31 -8.22
N GLY A 30 8.07 -2.01 -8.83
CA GLY A 30 8.00 -3.47 -8.94
C GLY A 30 7.98 -4.16 -7.58
N GLU A 31 8.81 -3.68 -6.65
CA GLU A 31 8.84 -4.23 -5.31
C GLU A 31 7.50 -4.03 -4.59
N LEU A 32 6.96 -2.83 -4.67
CA LEU A 32 5.68 -2.52 -4.01
C LEU A 32 4.55 -3.36 -4.61
N MET A 33 4.52 -3.51 -5.92
CA MET A 33 3.51 -4.33 -6.58
C MET A 33 3.64 -5.81 -6.17
N SER A 34 4.86 -6.28 -5.95
CA SER A 34 5.06 -7.68 -5.54
C SER A 34 4.51 -7.98 -4.16
N PHE A 35 4.31 -6.96 -3.33
CA PHE A 35 3.74 -7.11 -1.99
C PHE A 35 2.22 -7.12 -1.99
N LEU A 36 1.60 -6.84 -3.13
CA LEU A 36 0.16 -6.64 -3.24
C LEU A 36 -0.49 -7.73 -4.09
N PRO A 37 -1.80 -7.98 -3.90
CA PRO A 37 -2.58 -8.70 -4.91
C PRO A 37 -2.48 -7.97 -6.25
N PRO A 38 -2.98 -8.57 -7.35
CA PRO A 38 -2.92 -7.90 -8.64
C PRO A 38 -3.42 -6.46 -8.57
N VAL A 39 -2.72 -5.57 -9.26
CA VAL A 39 -2.97 -4.13 -9.21
C VAL A 39 -3.20 -3.61 -10.62
N LEU A 40 -4.22 -2.77 -10.79
CA LEU A 40 -4.45 -2.02 -12.01
C LEU A 40 -4.05 -0.57 -11.76
N ILE A 41 -3.22 -0.02 -12.63
CA ILE A 41 -2.76 1.36 -12.54
C ILE A 41 -3.40 2.16 -13.67
N GLU A 42 -4.11 3.24 -13.33
CA GLU A 42 -4.82 4.06 -14.31
C GLU A 42 -4.51 5.53 -14.10
N PRO A 43 -4.15 6.25 -15.15
CA PRO A 43 -3.97 7.70 -15.04
C PRO A 43 -5.33 8.41 -14.96
N LEU A 44 -5.41 9.44 -14.12
CA LEU A 44 -6.61 10.28 -13.95
C LEU A 44 -6.20 11.74 -14.08
N GLY A 45 -5.71 12.14 -15.26
CA GLY A 45 -5.20 13.50 -15.43
C GLY A 45 -3.93 13.71 -14.64
N ASP A 46 -3.96 14.60 -13.64
CA ASP A 46 -2.79 14.90 -12.81
C ASP A 46 -2.56 13.88 -11.70
N TYR A 47 -3.46 12.91 -11.58
CA TYR A 47 -3.40 11.90 -10.51
C TYR A 47 -3.26 10.51 -11.10
N GLU A 48 -2.81 9.59 -10.26
CA GLU A 48 -2.75 8.17 -10.59
C GLU A 48 -3.68 7.42 -9.65
N ARG A 49 -4.48 6.53 -10.19
CA ARG A 49 -5.32 5.64 -9.40
C ARG A 49 -4.78 4.23 -9.50
N ILE A 50 -4.62 3.58 -8.36
CA ILE A 50 -4.37 2.15 -8.36
C ILE A 50 -5.58 1.45 -7.75
N THR A 51 -5.93 0.31 -8.34
CA THR A 51 -6.98 -0.55 -7.84
C THR A 51 -6.36 -1.87 -7.46
N VAL A 52 -6.46 -2.23 -6.20
CA VAL A 52 -5.92 -3.49 -5.69
C VAL A 52 -7.04 -4.51 -5.69
N ASP A 53 -6.78 -5.66 -6.32
CA ASP A 53 -7.77 -6.72 -6.42
C ASP A 53 -8.19 -7.21 -5.03
N GLY A 54 -9.47 -7.51 -4.88
CA GLY A 54 -10.04 -7.96 -3.61
C GLY A 54 -11.55 -7.91 -3.64
N GLU A 55 -12.17 -8.20 -2.50
CA GLU A 55 -13.62 -8.20 -2.35
C GLU A 55 -14.02 -7.39 -1.12
N PRO A 56 -14.35 -6.09 -1.29
CA PRO A 56 -14.34 -5.33 -2.54
C PRO A 56 -12.94 -4.88 -2.91
N PRO A 57 -12.72 -4.53 -4.19
CA PRO A 57 -11.44 -3.95 -4.60
C PRO A 57 -11.22 -2.62 -3.89
N LYS A 58 -9.96 -2.29 -3.62
CA LYS A 58 -9.62 -1.04 -2.96
C LYS A 58 -8.90 -0.13 -3.92
N GLN A 59 -9.19 1.17 -3.83
CA GLN A 59 -8.61 2.17 -4.71
C GLN A 59 -7.83 3.18 -3.90
N TYR A 60 -6.70 3.61 -4.47
CA TYR A 60 -5.84 4.63 -3.87
C TYR A 60 -5.48 5.62 -4.96
N ILE A 61 -5.66 6.90 -4.68
CA ILE A 61 -5.42 7.98 -5.65
C ILE A 61 -4.38 8.91 -5.09
N GLU A 62 -3.29 9.11 -5.84
CA GLU A 62 -2.19 10.00 -5.47
C GLU A 62 -1.59 10.61 -6.72
N ILE A 63 -0.80 11.66 -6.54
CA ILE A 63 -0.12 12.29 -7.66
C ILE A 63 0.94 11.35 -8.23
N GLN A 64 1.63 10.61 -7.37
CA GLN A 64 2.69 9.68 -7.78
C GLN A 64 2.26 8.23 -7.58
N VAL A 65 2.58 7.39 -8.56
CA VAL A 65 2.26 5.95 -8.47
C VAL A 65 2.89 5.33 -7.22
N ILE A 66 4.15 5.69 -6.93
CA ILE A 66 4.85 5.18 -5.74
C ILE A 66 4.04 5.46 -4.47
N ASP A 67 3.50 6.66 -4.35
CA ASP A 67 2.76 7.04 -3.15
C ASP A 67 1.45 6.26 -3.04
N ALA A 68 0.77 6.02 -4.17
CA ALA A 68 -0.44 5.22 -4.18
C ALA A 68 -0.15 3.77 -3.81
N LEU A 69 0.91 3.20 -4.37
CA LEU A 69 1.32 1.84 -4.05
C LEU A 69 1.76 1.72 -2.59
N TYR A 70 2.47 2.72 -2.08
CA TYR A 70 2.86 2.75 -0.68
C TYR A 70 1.62 2.71 0.22
N ARG A 71 0.63 3.55 -0.07
CA ARG A 71 -0.61 3.57 0.71
C ARG A 71 -1.32 2.23 0.66
N ALA A 72 -1.32 1.58 -0.50
CA ALA A 72 -1.92 0.25 -0.63
C ALA A 72 -1.19 -0.77 0.22
N CYS A 73 0.13 -0.72 0.26
CA CYS A 73 0.92 -1.63 1.09
C CYS A 73 0.66 -1.42 2.58
N ILE A 74 0.55 -0.16 3.01
CA ILE A 74 0.18 0.15 4.39
C ILE A 74 -1.22 -0.38 4.67
N GLY A 75 -2.16 -0.07 3.79
CA GLY A 75 -3.55 -0.47 3.95
C GLY A 75 -3.72 -1.98 4.02
N GLN A 76 -2.95 -2.73 3.25
CA GLN A 76 -3.04 -4.18 3.27
C GLN A 76 -2.68 -4.75 4.63
N LYS A 77 -1.65 -4.22 5.27
CA LYS A 77 -1.25 -4.66 6.61
C LYS A 77 -2.23 -4.20 7.67
N GLU A 78 -2.72 -2.97 7.53
CA GLU A 78 -3.72 -2.45 8.44
C GLU A 78 -5.02 -3.24 8.35
N ASP A 79 -5.44 -3.60 7.14
CA ASP A 79 -6.66 -4.39 6.94
C ASP A 79 -6.54 -5.75 7.59
N VAL A 80 -5.40 -6.40 7.46
CA VAL A 80 -5.17 -7.69 8.13
C VAL A 80 -5.23 -7.51 9.64
N ASN A 81 -4.62 -6.45 10.15
CA ASN A 81 -4.67 -6.14 11.57
C ASN A 81 -6.08 -5.78 12.01
N LEU A 82 -6.79 -5.00 11.18
CA LEU A 82 -8.15 -4.59 11.49
C LEU A 82 -9.14 -5.75 11.47
N ASP A 83 -8.91 -6.74 10.61
CA ASP A 83 -9.78 -7.92 10.59
C ASP A 83 -9.76 -8.63 11.95
N GLY A 84 -8.57 -8.77 12.52
CA GLY A 84 -8.45 -9.36 13.85
C GLY A 84 -8.96 -8.45 14.94
N LEU A 85 -8.74 -7.15 14.81
CA LEU A 85 -9.19 -6.16 15.79
C LEU A 85 -10.63 -5.75 15.53
N GLY A 86 -11.04 -5.77 14.27
CA GLY A 86 -12.38 -5.38 13.87
C GLY A 86 -13.45 -6.21 14.53
N GLU A 87 -13.21 -7.50 14.63
CA GLU A 87 -14.14 -8.39 15.30
C GLU A 87 -14.34 -7.98 16.76
N LYS A 88 -13.24 -7.65 17.43
CA LYS A 88 -13.30 -7.20 18.82
C LYS A 88 -14.02 -5.88 18.96
N ILE A 89 -13.74 -4.95 18.05
CA ILE A 89 -14.36 -3.64 18.09
C ILE A 89 -15.86 -3.75 17.85
N ILE A 90 -16.25 -4.59 16.89
CA ILE A 90 -17.66 -4.82 16.59
C ILE A 90 -18.36 -5.43 17.82
N ASP A 91 -17.72 -6.41 18.43
CA ASP A 91 -18.26 -7.06 19.62
C ASP A 91 -18.44 -6.06 20.75
N GLU A 92 -17.51 -5.15 20.91
CA GLU A 92 -17.59 -4.13 21.96
C GLU A 92 -18.71 -3.15 21.70
N LYS A 93 -19.01 -2.88 20.45
CA LYS A 93 -20.08 -1.96 20.10
C LYS A 93 -21.46 -2.61 20.27
N ASP A 94 -21.50 -3.88 20.14
CA ASP A 94 -22.72 -4.63 20.27
C ASP A 94 -23.16 -4.73 21.75
#